data_7eeab8f0138f3083147f0a0603f37512
#
_entry.id   7eeab8f0138f3083147f0a0603f37512
#
_cell.length_a   1.000
_cell.length_b   1.000
_cell.length_c   1.000
_cell.angle_alpha   90.00
_cell.angle_beta   90.00
_cell.angle_gamma   90.00
#
_symmetry.space_group_name_H-M   'P 1'
#
loop_
_entity.id
_entity.type
_entity.pdbx_description
1 polymer ?
#
loop_
_entity_poly.entity_id
_entity_poly.type
_entity_poly.pdbx_seq_one_letter_code
_entity_poly.pdbx_strand_id
1 'polypeptide(L)'
;MTSTDTTPKEENHHSTTKTTTSTILEEEQEEELVATVGHASVGSQLDLDTLRELYLPKEIRDREINHEDGSVTYRSTHSYPPVRRLRPSERKRILVTGGAGFVGSHLVDRLMLMGHEVIVLDNFFTGTKRNVQHWIGHPHFELVRHDVVDPFMIEVSQIYHLACPASPPHYQYNPTKTVKTSVMGTINMLGLAKRTKARFLLTSTSGKVFCV
;
A
#
# COMPACT_ATOMS: atom_id res chain seq x y z
N MET A 1 34.01 1.41 -59.53
CA MET A 1 34.73 1.13 -58.32
C MET A 1 33.72 1.25 -57.19
N THR A 2 32.84 0.29 -56.97
CA THR A 2 32.85 -1.00 -56.23
C THR A 2 33.47 -0.89 -54.84
N SER A 3 32.63 -0.82 -53.84
CA SER A 3 32.90 -1.48 -52.56
C SER A 3 31.56 -1.76 -51.86
N THR A 4 31.22 -3.02 -51.85
CA THR A 4 30.15 -3.66 -51.07
C THR A 4 30.64 -3.84 -49.65
N ASP A 5 29.88 -3.42 -48.69
CA ASP A 5 30.09 -3.80 -47.28
C ASP A 5 28.84 -4.51 -46.76
N THR A 6 29.01 -5.76 -46.39
CA THR A 6 27.98 -6.68 -45.93
C THR A 6 28.20 -6.88 -44.44
N THR A 7 27.33 -6.35 -43.60
CA THR A 7 27.31 -6.66 -42.19
C THR A 7 26.29 -7.76 -41.88
N PRO A 8 26.63 -8.75 -41.03
CA PRO A 8 25.71 -9.84 -40.66
C PRO A 8 24.73 -9.40 -39.58
N LYS A 9 23.51 -9.91 -39.70
CA LYS A 9 22.43 -9.79 -38.71
C LYS A 9 22.80 -10.64 -37.48
N GLU A 10 22.91 -10.02 -36.33
CA GLU A 10 22.86 -10.71 -35.02
C GLU A 10 21.41 -11.02 -34.68
N GLU A 11 21.10 -12.31 -34.59
CA GLU A 11 19.83 -12.82 -34.06
C GLU A 11 19.82 -12.70 -32.53
N ASN A 12 18.77 -12.06 -32.01
CA ASN A 12 18.49 -11.92 -30.60
C ASN A 12 18.07 -13.26 -29.96
N HIS A 13 19.00 -13.96 -29.34
CA HIS A 13 18.74 -15.04 -28.37
C HIS A 13 18.91 -14.53 -26.95
N HIS A 14 17.93 -13.73 -26.42
CA HIS A 14 18.01 -13.25 -25.04
C HIS A 14 16.67 -13.23 -24.29
N SER A 15 15.77 -14.18 -24.55
CA SER A 15 14.48 -14.21 -23.84
C SER A 15 14.20 -15.47 -23.01
N THR A 16 14.97 -16.54 -23.17
CA THR A 16 14.63 -17.83 -22.54
C THR A 16 15.39 -18.12 -21.23
N THR A 17 16.47 -17.41 -20.96
CA THR A 17 17.35 -17.73 -19.81
C THR A 17 16.89 -17.07 -18.48
N LYS A 18 16.10 -16.01 -18.52
CA LYS A 18 15.68 -15.30 -17.28
C LYS A 18 14.55 -16.00 -16.52
N THR A 19 13.66 -16.72 -17.22
CA THR A 19 12.54 -17.43 -16.60
C THR A 19 12.97 -18.70 -15.88
N THR A 20 13.97 -19.40 -16.42
CA THR A 20 14.49 -20.64 -15.83
C THR A 20 15.31 -20.40 -14.57
N THR A 21 16.03 -19.28 -14.49
CA THR A 21 16.90 -18.96 -13.35
C THR A 21 16.08 -18.55 -12.11
N SER A 22 14.95 -17.86 -12.29
CA SER A 22 14.07 -17.49 -11.17
C SER A 22 13.37 -18.71 -10.55
N THR A 23 12.95 -19.65 -11.37
CA THR A 23 12.29 -20.89 -10.90
C THR A 23 13.27 -21.81 -10.14
N ILE A 24 14.51 -21.92 -10.60
CA ILE A 24 15.55 -22.73 -9.93
C ILE A 24 15.94 -22.09 -8.58
N LEU A 25 16.03 -20.76 -8.49
CA LEU A 25 16.35 -20.08 -7.22
C LEU A 25 15.21 -20.18 -6.20
N GLU A 26 13.96 -20.27 -6.64
CA GLU A 26 12.80 -20.47 -5.77
C GLU A 26 12.76 -21.92 -5.23
N GLU A 27 13.06 -22.92 -6.06
CA GLU A 27 13.15 -24.32 -5.64
C GLU A 27 14.33 -24.55 -4.67
N GLU A 28 15.50 -23.96 -4.92
CA GLU A 28 16.65 -24.06 -4.01
C GLU A 28 16.37 -23.39 -2.64
N GLN A 29 15.60 -22.29 -2.61
CA GLN A 29 15.20 -21.65 -1.36
C GLN A 29 14.16 -22.46 -0.58
N GLU A 30 13.25 -23.16 -1.25
CA GLU A 30 12.30 -24.07 -0.60
C GLU A 30 13.04 -25.29 0.00
N GLU A 31 14.00 -25.88 -0.73
CA GLU A 31 14.78 -27.02 -0.21
C GLU A 31 15.66 -26.60 0.98
N GLU A 32 16.29 -25.44 0.94
CA GLU A 32 17.13 -24.93 2.05
C GLU A 32 16.27 -24.62 3.29
N LEU A 33 15.06 -24.11 3.13
CA LEU A 33 14.13 -23.84 4.23
C LEU A 33 13.65 -25.14 4.88
N VAL A 34 13.31 -26.15 4.08
CA VAL A 34 12.90 -27.48 4.58
C VAL A 34 14.06 -28.17 5.32
N ALA A 35 15.28 -28.05 4.81
CA ALA A 35 16.48 -28.61 5.46
C ALA A 35 16.80 -27.91 6.79
N THR A 36 16.62 -26.60 6.88
CA THR A 36 16.87 -25.80 8.10
C THR A 36 15.84 -26.10 9.19
N VAL A 37 14.58 -26.31 8.82
CA VAL A 37 13.50 -26.64 9.77
C VAL A 37 13.61 -28.08 10.29
N GLY A 38 14.17 -29.00 9.49
CA GLY A 38 14.38 -30.40 9.86
C GLY A 38 15.38 -30.62 11.02
N HIS A 39 16.18 -29.63 11.38
CA HIS A 39 17.17 -29.71 12.45
C HIS A 39 16.74 -29.07 13.79
N ALA A 40 15.58 -28.43 13.86
CA ALA A 40 15.03 -27.89 15.10
C ALA A 40 14.28 -28.97 15.88
N SER A 41 15.01 -29.79 16.63
CA SER A 41 14.42 -30.70 17.61
C SER A 41 14.01 -29.91 18.86
N VAL A 42 12.78 -29.43 18.94
CA VAL A 42 12.12 -29.07 20.20
C VAL A 42 10.62 -29.38 20.07
N GLY A 43 10.20 -30.34 20.83
CA GLY A 43 8.98 -30.82 21.43
C GLY A 43 7.66 -30.06 21.30
N SER A 44 7.31 -29.58 20.11
CA SER A 44 5.93 -29.35 19.66
C SER A 44 5.94 -29.45 18.15
N GLN A 45 5.21 -30.42 17.65
CA GLN A 45 5.00 -30.68 16.25
C GLN A 45 4.21 -29.49 15.68
N LEU A 46 4.91 -28.40 15.33
CA LEU A 46 4.35 -27.35 14.49
C LEU A 46 4.05 -27.99 13.15
N ASP A 47 2.79 -28.02 12.79
CA ASP A 47 2.30 -28.49 11.52
C ASP A 47 2.98 -27.75 10.38
N LEU A 48 3.36 -28.47 9.32
CA LEU A 48 4.02 -27.89 8.14
C LEU A 48 3.22 -26.74 7.52
N ASP A 49 1.88 -26.77 7.62
CA ASP A 49 1.01 -25.70 7.15
C ASP A 49 1.17 -24.42 8.00
N THR A 50 1.35 -24.57 9.31
CA THR A 50 1.64 -23.43 10.20
C THR A 50 3.02 -22.82 9.92
N LEU A 51 4.02 -23.63 9.59
CA LEU A 51 5.36 -23.16 9.20
C LEU A 51 5.32 -22.46 7.84
N ARG A 52 4.57 -22.99 6.89
CA ARG A 52 4.34 -22.31 5.60
C ARG A 52 3.68 -20.96 5.76
N GLU A 53 2.68 -20.83 6.64
CA GLU A 53 2.05 -19.55 6.92
C GLU A 53 2.98 -18.52 7.54
N LEU A 54 3.95 -18.95 8.36
CA LEU A 54 4.87 -18.06 9.06
C LEU A 54 6.05 -17.61 8.20
N TYR A 55 6.58 -18.47 7.34
CA TYR A 55 7.87 -18.25 6.68
C TYR A 55 7.80 -18.04 5.17
N LEU A 56 6.76 -18.50 4.47
CA LEU A 56 6.65 -18.27 3.03
C LEU A 56 6.04 -16.90 2.72
N PRO A 57 6.56 -16.18 1.71
CA PRO A 57 5.91 -15.00 1.17
C PRO A 57 4.47 -15.30 0.78
N LYS A 58 3.58 -14.34 0.97
CA LYS A 58 2.13 -14.52 0.75
C LYS A 58 1.82 -14.94 -0.69
N GLU A 59 2.58 -14.39 -1.65
CA GLU A 59 2.47 -14.71 -3.08
C GLU A 59 2.72 -16.20 -3.39
N ILE A 60 3.58 -16.86 -2.59
CA ILE A 60 3.90 -18.30 -2.74
C ILE A 60 2.87 -19.15 -2.00
N ARG A 61 2.39 -18.70 -0.83
CA ARG A 61 1.36 -19.41 -0.03
C ARG A 61 0.02 -19.54 -0.74
N ASP A 62 -0.36 -18.51 -1.50
CA ASP A 62 -1.65 -18.42 -2.18
C ASP A 62 -1.63 -19.09 -3.58
N ARG A 63 -0.55 -19.83 -3.89
CA ARG A 63 -0.36 -20.52 -5.16
C ARG A 63 -0.89 -21.96 -5.06
N GLU A 64 -1.99 -22.26 -5.72
CA GLU A 64 -2.46 -23.63 -5.93
C GLU A 64 -2.11 -24.10 -7.33
N ILE A 65 -1.35 -25.18 -7.43
CA ILE A 65 -1.04 -25.84 -8.69
C ILE A 65 -2.08 -26.93 -8.91
N ASN A 66 -2.85 -26.83 -9.99
CA ASN A 66 -3.77 -27.87 -10.38
C ASN A 66 -2.98 -29.00 -11.05
N HIS A 67 -2.94 -30.16 -10.41
CA HIS A 67 -2.11 -31.30 -10.88
C HIS A 67 -2.63 -31.95 -12.16
N GLU A 68 -3.87 -31.64 -12.59
CA GLU A 68 -4.46 -32.26 -13.79
C GLU A 68 -4.11 -31.51 -15.09
N ASP A 69 -3.97 -30.21 -15.06
CA ASP A 69 -3.73 -29.37 -16.26
C ASP A 69 -2.52 -28.44 -16.15
N GLY A 70 -1.81 -28.44 -15.02
CA GLY A 70 -0.67 -27.57 -14.76
C GLY A 70 -1.05 -26.09 -14.59
N SER A 71 -2.32 -25.77 -14.51
CA SER A 71 -2.76 -24.39 -14.32
C SER A 71 -2.50 -23.91 -12.88
N VAL A 72 -1.98 -22.69 -12.75
CA VAL A 72 -1.72 -22.07 -11.46
C VAL A 72 -2.91 -21.18 -11.11
N THR A 73 -3.67 -21.57 -10.10
CA THR A 73 -4.76 -20.75 -9.58
C THR A 73 -4.28 -20.06 -8.31
N TYR A 74 -4.35 -18.75 -8.28
CA TYR A 74 -4.05 -17.99 -7.07
C TYR A 74 -5.32 -17.93 -6.21
N ARG A 75 -5.30 -18.60 -5.06
CA ARG A 75 -6.31 -18.35 -4.03
C ARG A 75 -6.06 -16.99 -3.42
N SER A 76 -6.85 -16.02 -3.78
CA SER A 76 -6.93 -14.75 -3.08
C SER A 76 -7.67 -14.95 -1.74
N THR A 77 -7.02 -15.62 -0.79
CA THR A 77 -7.45 -15.61 0.61
C THR A 77 -6.98 -14.31 1.28
N HIS A 78 -7.43 -13.17 0.74
CA HIS A 78 -7.24 -11.90 1.42
C HIS A 78 -8.16 -11.89 2.64
N SER A 79 -7.63 -12.43 3.75
CA SER A 79 -8.25 -12.29 5.05
C SER A 79 -7.97 -10.87 5.54
N TYR A 80 -8.95 -9.99 5.40
CA TYR A 80 -8.89 -8.65 6.01
C TYR A 80 -9.10 -8.74 7.51
N PRO A 81 -8.57 -7.80 8.30
CA PRO A 81 -8.93 -7.70 9.70
C PRO A 81 -10.44 -7.63 9.89
N PRO A 82 -11.01 -8.23 10.93
CA PRO A 82 -12.45 -8.23 11.16
C PRO A 82 -12.95 -6.80 11.39
N VAL A 83 -13.84 -6.33 10.53
CA VAL A 83 -14.44 -4.99 10.60
C VAL A 83 -15.86 -5.06 11.18
N ARG A 84 -16.24 -4.02 11.91
CA ARG A 84 -17.61 -3.87 12.40
C ARG A 84 -18.58 -3.75 11.21
N ARG A 85 -19.65 -4.53 11.22
CA ARG A 85 -20.71 -4.40 10.20
C ARG A 85 -21.63 -3.25 10.59
N LEU A 86 -21.66 -2.20 9.77
CA LEU A 86 -22.58 -1.09 9.87
C LEU A 86 -23.69 -1.19 8.82
N ARG A 87 -24.88 -0.71 9.15
CA ARG A 87 -25.94 -0.51 8.17
C ARG A 87 -25.48 0.55 7.15
N PRO A 88 -25.93 0.50 5.89
CA PRO A 88 -25.56 1.48 4.87
C PRO A 88 -25.80 2.94 5.31
N SER A 89 -26.88 3.21 6.06
CA SER A 89 -27.22 4.54 6.60
C SER A 89 -26.28 5.04 7.70
N GLU A 90 -25.58 4.13 8.38
CA GLU A 90 -24.62 4.46 9.46
C GLU A 90 -23.20 4.56 8.95
N ARG A 91 -22.93 3.95 7.79
CA ARG A 91 -21.60 3.97 7.16
C ARG A 91 -21.32 5.35 6.59
N LYS A 92 -20.19 5.91 6.97
CA LYS A 92 -19.70 7.18 6.44
C LYS A 92 -18.62 6.93 5.43
N ARG A 93 -18.61 7.74 4.38
CA ARG A 93 -17.53 7.79 3.41
C ARG A 93 -16.56 8.88 3.85
N ILE A 94 -15.32 8.50 4.15
CA ILE A 94 -14.35 9.33 4.86
C ILE A 94 -13.07 9.45 4.05
N LEU A 95 -12.64 10.69 3.78
CA LEU A 95 -11.37 10.98 3.14
C LEU A 95 -10.30 11.24 4.21
N VAL A 96 -9.17 10.54 4.09
CA VAL A 96 -7.98 10.74 4.93
C VAL A 96 -6.81 11.13 4.03
N THR A 97 -6.44 12.40 4.04
CA THR A 97 -5.24 12.85 3.31
C THR A 97 -3.99 12.62 4.17
N GLY A 98 -2.91 12.15 3.56
CA GLY A 98 -1.74 11.70 4.31
C GLY A 98 -1.97 10.38 5.05
N GLY A 99 -2.95 9.59 4.59
CA GLY A 99 -3.37 8.36 5.26
C GLY A 99 -2.35 7.22 5.19
N ALA A 100 -1.36 7.29 4.31
CA ALA A 100 -0.24 6.34 4.26
C ALA A 100 0.94 6.75 5.17
N GLY A 101 0.84 7.90 5.87
CA GLY A 101 1.80 8.36 6.88
C GLY A 101 1.63 7.62 8.21
N PHE A 102 2.48 7.97 9.20
CA PHE A 102 2.47 7.33 10.52
C PHE A 102 1.11 7.52 11.24
N VAL A 103 0.72 8.76 11.49
CA VAL A 103 -0.56 9.03 12.18
C VAL A 103 -1.75 8.63 11.32
N GLY A 104 -1.67 8.93 10.01
CA GLY A 104 -2.75 8.65 9.07
C GLY A 104 -3.12 7.18 8.99
N SER A 105 -2.12 6.28 8.93
CA SER A 105 -2.38 4.84 8.84
C SER A 105 -3.08 4.27 10.08
N HIS A 106 -2.70 4.72 11.27
CA HIS A 106 -3.40 4.32 12.50
C HIS A 106 -4.85 4.84 12.56
N LEU A 107 -5.08 6.06 12.03
CA LEU A 107 -6.45 6.57 11.90
C LEU A 107 -7.25 5.75 10.89
N VAL A 108 -6.65 5.42 9.74
CA VAL A 108 -7.27 4.55 8.72
C VAL A 108 -7.66 3.21 9.33
N ASP A 109 -6.76 2.55 10.05
CA ASP A 109 -7.05 1.29 10.73
C ASP A 109 -8.26 1.42 11.65
N ARG A 110 -8.29 2.47 12.46
CA ARG A 110 -9.40 2.71 13.38
C ARG A 110 -10.73 2.90 12.66
N LEU A 111 -10.74 3.70 11.60
CA LEU A 111 -11.95 3.98 10.82
C LEU A 111 -12.46 2.73 10.07
N MET A 112 -11.54 1.94 9.51
CA MET A 112 -11.86 0.67 8.86
C MET A 112 -12.44 -0.35 9.85
N LEU A 113 -11.81 -0.52 11.01
CA LEU A 113 -12.30 -1.42 12.08
C LEU A 113 -13.68 -0.98 12.59
N MET A 114 -13.99 0.31 12.57
CA MET A 114 -15.33 0.85 12.91
C MET A 114 -16.37 0.57 11.82
N GLY A 115 -15.97 0.07 10.64
CA GLY A 115 -16.86 -0.32 9.55
C GLY A 115 -17.23 0.81 8.58
N HIS A 116 -16.47 1.90 8.57
CA HIS A 116 -16.66 3.01 7.63
C HIS A 116 -16.01 2.71 6.26
N GLU A 117 -16.38 3.47 5.25
CA GLU A 117 -15.72 3.49 3.95
C GLU A 117 -14.61 4.55 3.99
N VAL A 118 -13.37 4.14 3.72
CA VAL A 118 -12.21 5.00 3.87
C VAL A 118 -11.47 5.15 2.55
N ILE A 119 -11.29 6.40 2.13
CA ILE A 119 -10.48 6.78 0.98
C ILE A 119 -9.21 7.43 1.51
N VAL A 120 -8.06 6.85 1.18
CA VAL A 120 -6.74 7.39 1.50
C VAL A 120 -6.19 8.14 0.30
N LEU A 121 -5.86 9.41 0.50
CA LEU A 121 -5.21 10.26 -0.50
C LEU A 121 -3.78 10.57 -0.03
N ASP A 122 -2.77 10.08 -0.77
CA ASP A 122 -1.37 10.25 -0.39
C ASP A 122 -0.48 10.32 -1.65
N ASN A 123 0.54 11.17 -1.64
CA ASN A 123 1.53 11.26 -2.73
C ASN A 123 2.76 10.37 -2.48
N PHE A 124 2.82 9.71 -1.32
CA PHE A 124 3.93 8.86 -0.84
C PHE A 124 5.28 9.56 -0.74
N PHE A 125 5.28 10.88 -0.46
CA PHE A 125 6.51 11.61 -0.21
C PHE A 125 7.18 11.21 1.11
N THR A 126 6.39 11.05 2.17
CA THR A 126 6.84 10.57 3.48
C THR A 126 6.13 9.30 3.93
N GLY A 127 4.91 9.09 3.45
CA GLY A 127 4.12 7.90 3.67
C GLY A 127 4.58 6.71 2.83
N THR A 128 4.19 5.50 3.23
CA THR A 128 4.47 4.28 2.47
C THR A 128 3.20 3.46 2.26
N LYS A 129 3.05 2.88 1.07
CA LYS A 129 1.95 1.96 0.75
C LYS A 129 1.85 0.79 1.74
N ARG A 130 3.01 0.36 2.29
CA ARG A 130 3.11 -0.73 3.27
C ARG A 130 2.24 -0.48 4.51
N ASN A 131 2.12 0.77 4.95
CA ASN A 131 1.36 1.13 6.16
C ASN A 131 -0.15 0.82 6.05
N VAL A 132 -0.69 0.79 4.83
CA VAL A 132 -2.12 0.53 4.56
C VAL A 132 -2.34 -0.70 3.66
N GLN A 133 -1.28 -1.47 3.41
CA GLN A 133 -1.30 -2.60 2.48
C GLN A 133 -2.33 -3.66 2.85
N HIS A 134 -2.54 -3.90 4.12
CA HIS A 134 -3.48 -4.89 4.65
C HIS A 134 -4.96 -4.56 4.36
N TRP A 135 -5.28 -3.33 3.94
CA TRP A 135 -6.62 -2.94 3.50
C TRP A 135 -6.81 -2.96 1.98
N ILE A 136 -5.73 -3.07 1.20
CA ILE A 136 -5.82 -3.00 -0.27
C ILE A 136 -6.63 -4.19 -0.79
N GLY A 137 -7.68 -3.87 -1.57
CA GLY A 137 -8.65 -4.84 -2.08
C GLY A 137 -9.89 -5.02 -1.19
N HIS A 138 -9.92 -4.43 0.02
CA HIS A 138 -11.14 -4.43 0.84
C HIS A 138 -12.22 -3.56 0.17
N PRO A 139 -13.51 -4.00 0.10
CA PRO A 139 -14.59 -3.31 -0.64
C PRO A 139 -14.91 -1.90 -0.14
N HIS A 140 -14.50 -1.55 1.08
CA HIS A 140 -14.71 -0.24 1.70
C HIS A 140 -13.42 0.55 1.87
N PHE A 141 -12.36 0.16 1.17
CA PHE A 141 -11.07 0.85 1.21
C PHE A 141 -10.61 1.24 -0.20
N GLU A 142 -10.24 2.48 -0.36
CA GLU A 142 -9.67 3.00 -1.61
C GLU A 142 -8.36 3.75 -1.33
N LEU A 143 -7.31 3.44 -2.09
CA LEU A 143 -6.03 4.11 -2.02
C LEU A 143 -5.77 4.89 -3.30
N VAL A 144 -5.75 6.21 -3.18
CA VAL A 144 -5.54 7.14 -4.29
C VAL A 144 -4.18 7.81 -4.19
N ARG A 145 -3.33 7.60 -5.18
CA ARG A 145 -2.06 8.32 -5.27
C ARG A 145 -2.31 9.70 -5.89
N HIS A 146 -2.30 10.73 -5.05
CA HIS A 146 -2.58 12.11 -5.49
C HIS A 146 -1.90 13.13 -4.56
N ASP A 147 -1.55 14.30 -5.09
CA ASP A 147 -1.00 15.41 -4.32
C ASP A 147 -2.12 16.39 -3.96
N VAL A 148 -2.25 16.72 -2.69
CA VAL A 148 -3.29 17.64 -2.19
C VAL A 148 -3.17 19.07 -2.73
N VAL A 149 -2.02 19.41 -3.30
CA VAL A 149 -1.79 20.71 -3.97
C VAL A 149 -2.66 20.83 -5.22
N ASP A 150 -2.98 19.69 -5.85
CA ASP A 150 -3.85 19.64 -7.00
C ASP A 150 -5.32 19.41 -6.56
N PRO A 151 -6.31 20.00 -7.24
CA PRO A 151 -7.70 19.81 -6.90
C PRO A 151 -8.13 18.34 -7.02
N PHE A 152 -8.85 17.86 -6.00
CA PHE A 152 -9.41 16.51 -5.97
C PHE A 152 -10.91 16.57 -5.71
N MET A 153 -11.70 15.87 -6.53
CA MET A 153 -13.16 15.88 -6.45
C MET A 153 -13.70 14.50 -6.13
N ILE A 154 -14.37 14.40 -4.99
CA ILE A 154 -15.00 13.17 -4.50
C ILE A 154 -16.17 13.52 -3.58
N GLU A 155 -17.16 12.64 -3.48
CA GLU A 155 -18.25 12.78 -2.53
C GLU A 155 -17.90 12.07 -1.22
N VAL A 156 -17.82 12.82 -0.13
CA VAL A 156 -17.49 12.32 1.20
C VAL A 156 -18.27 13.06 2.29
N SER A 157 -18.48 12.42 3.42
CA SER A 157 -19.17 12.98 4.57
C SER A 157 -18.22 13.54 5.64
N GLN A 158 -16.96 13.10 5.62
CA GLN A 158 -15.93 13.57 6.55
C GLN A 158 -14.57 13.64 5.85
N ILE A 159 -13.76 14.61 6.24
CA ILE A 159 -12.39 14.79 5.74
C ILE A 159 -11.46 14.94 6.94
N TYR A 160 -10.45 14.10 7.01
CA TYR A 160 -9.32 14.22 7.94
C TYR A 160 -8.08 14.65 7.15
N HIS A 161 -7.70 15.91 7.30
CA HIS A 161 -6.58 16.49 6.55
C HIS A 161 -5.30 16.43 7.37
N LEU A 162 -4.46 15.37 7.10
CA LEU A 162 -3.19 15.12 7.76
C LEU A 162 -1.98 15.28 6.81
N ALA A 163 -2.22 15.58 5.54
CA ALA A 163 -1.18 15.65 4.52
C ALA A 163 -0.30 16.91 4.71
N CYS A 164 0.80 16.74 5.42
CA CYS A 164 1.86 17.74 5.52
C CYS A 164 3.19 17.04 5.88
N PRO A 165 4.34 17.42 5.30
CA PRO A 165 5.64 17.00 5.80
C PRO A 165 5.84 17.51 7.24
N ALA A 166 5.86 16.59 8.22
CA ALA A 166 5.84 16.97 9.63
C ALA A 166 7.21 16.94 10.30
N SER A 167 8.20 16.24 9.73
CA SER A 167 9.53 16.14 10.33
C SER A 167 10.51 17.16 9.75
N PRO A 168 11.45 17.71 10.57
CA PRO A 168 12.44 18.71 10.13
C PRO A 168 13.20 18.35 8.85
N PRO A 169 13.74 17.13 8.68
CA PRO A 169 14.43 16.78 7.44
C PRO A 169 13.54 16.88 6.20
N HIS A 170 12.26 16.55 6.30
CA HIS A 170 11.34 16.54 5.17
C HIS A 170 10.83 17.93 4.80
N TYR A 171 10.44 18.76 5.78
CA TYR A 171 9.94 20.10 5.45
C TYR A 171 11.06 21.08 5.11
N GLN A 172 12.31 20.82 5.54
CA GLN A 172 13.49 21.63 5.17
C GLN A 172 14.04 21.23 3.79
N TYR A 173 13.88 19.99 3.36
CA TYR A 173 14.35 19.52 2.05
C TYR A 173 13.78 20.35 0.89
N ASN A 174 12.49 20.66 0.94
CA ASN A 174 11.84 21.54 -0.04
C ASN A 174 10.80 22.44 0.64
N PRO A 175 11.23 23.60 1.20
CA PRO A 175 10.33 24.51 1.91
C PRO A 175 9.17 25.02 1.05
N THR A 176 9.43 25.31 -0.23
CA THR A 176 8.40 25.76 -1.17
C THR A 176 7.29 24.72 -1.34
N LYS A 177 7.66 23.45 -1.50
CA LYS A 177 6.70 22.34 -1.59
C LYS A 177 5.92 22.19 -0.29
N THR A 178 6.58 22.31 0.85
CA THR A 178 5.95 22.25 2.18
C THR A 178 4.91 23.35 2.35
N VAL A 179 5.24 24.59 2.00
CA VAL A 179 4.28 25.71 2.06
C VAL A 179 3.10 25.46 1.10
N LYS A 180 3.36 25.04 -0.12
CA LYS A 180 2.29 24.71 -1.08
C LYS A 180 1.37 23.60 -0.55
N THR A 181 1.92 22.53 -0.01
CA THR A 181 1.14 21.43 0.58
C THR A 181 0.28 21.93 1.74
N SER A 182 0.86 22.73 2.64
CA SER A 182 0.16 23.22 3.82
C SER A 182 -0.93 24.26 3.48
N VAL A 183 -0.68 25.14 2.52
CA VAL A 183 -1.61 26.24 2.18
C VAL A 183 -2.59 25.79 1.09
N MET A 184 -2.09 25.45 -0.10
CA MET A 184 -2.94 25.08 -1.24
C MET A 184 -3.68 23.77 -0.97
N GLY A 185 -3.02 22.77 -0.37
CA GLY A 185 -3.66 21.54 0.03
C GLY A 185 -4.83 21.77 0.98
N THR A 186 -4.64 22.64 1.99
CA THR A 186 -5.72 22.99 2.92
C THR A 186 -6.86 23.74 2.22
N ILE A 187 -6.55 24.71 1.34
CA ILE A 187 -7.56 25.43 0.55
C ILE A 187 -8.38 24.46 -0.31
N ASN A 188 -7.72 23.54 -1.01
CA ASN A 188 -8.40 22.55 -1.86
C ASN A 188 -9.32 21.64 -1.03
N MET A 189 -8.85 21.16 0.12
CA MET A 189 -9.63 20.29 1.00
C MET A 189 -10.80 21.04 1.68
N LEU A 190 -10.64 22.32 2.03
CA LEU A 190 -11.72 23.16 2.51
C LEU A 190 -12.76 23.44 1.42
N GLY A 191 -12.31 23.66 0.18
CA GLY A 191 -13.19 23.78 -0.98
C GLY A 191 -14.02 22.51 -1.20
N LEU A 192 -13.39 21.34 -1.13
CA LEU A 192 -14.07 20.05 -1.18
C LEU A 192 -15.06 19.89 -0.04
N ALA A 193 -14.67 20.19 1.19
CA ALA A 193 -15.54 20.10 2.37
C ALA A 193 -16.77 21.00 2.24
N LYS A 194 -16.58 22.24 1.74
CA LYS A 194 -17.69 23.19 1.48
C LYS A 194 -18.67 22.64 0.44
N ARG A 195 -18.14 22.07 -0.65
CA ARG A 195 -18.94 21.51 -1.73
C ARG A 195 -19.78 20.31 -1.28
N THR A 196 -19.16 19.38 -0.54
CA THR A 196 -19.80 18.14 -0.09
C THR A 196 -20.54 18.29 1.24
N LYS A 197 -20.44 19.46 1.90
CA LYS A 197 -20.92 19.71 3.27
C LYS A 197 -20.30 18.72 4.28
N ALA A 198 -19.10 18.26 3.99
CA ALA A 198 -18.38 17.31 4.84
C ALA A 198 -17.89 17.97 6.12
N ARG A 199 -17.89 17.21 7.22
CA ARG A 199 -17.19 17.62 8.44
C ARG A 199 -15.69 17.57 8.17
N PHE A 200 -14.98 18.64 8.54
CA PHE A 200 -13.56 18.80 8.25
C PHE A 200 -12.73 18.85 9.54
N LEU A 201 -11.68 18.06 9.62
CA LEU A 201 -10.67 18.09 10.65
C LEU A 201 -9.32 18.42 10.02
N LEU A 202 -8.66 19.46 10.52
CA LEU A 202 -7.31 19.85 10.14
C LEU A 202 -6.36 19.53 11.29
N THR A 203 -5.28 18.81 11.01
CA THR A 203 -4.16 18.70 11.96
C THR A 203 -3.26 19.92 11.81
N SER A 204 -3.05 20.63 12.91
CA SER A 204 -2.14 21.77 12.99
C SER A 204 -0.75 21.34 13.49
N THR A 205 0.13 22.30 13.74
CA THR A 205 1.48 22.03 14.22
C THR A 205 1.49 21.52 15.66
N SER A 206 2.40 20.60 15.96
CA SER A 206 2.75 20.23 17.33
C SER A 206 3.86 21.12 17.91
N GLY A 207 4.45 22.00 17.08
CA GLY A 207 5.48 22.94 17.48
C GLY A 207 4.88 24.14 18.21
N LYS A 208 5.48 24.50 19.32
CA LYS A 208 5.31 25.68 20.18
C LYS A 208 4.01 26.48 19.98
N VAL A 209 3.03 26.19 20.80
CA VAL A 209 2.00 27.18 21.12
C VAL A 209 2.72 28.29 21.90
N PHE A 210 2.97 29.43 21.26
CA PHE A 210 3.37 30.62 21.97
C PHE A 210 2.12 31.11 22.70
N CYS A 211 2.04 30.88 24.02
CA CYS A 211 1.21 31.71 24.85
C CYS A 211 1.83 33.10 24.83
N VAL A 212 1.20 34.06 24.19
CA VAL A 212 1.44 35.49 24.36
C VAL A 212 0.63 35.95 25.56
#